data_c49d03de36240477934f96c0d7bdf4ae
#
_entry.id   c49d03de36240477934f96c0d7bdf4ae
#
_cell.length_a   1.000
_cell.length_b   1.000
_cell.length_c   1.000
_cell.angle_alpha   90.00
_cell.angle_beta   90.00
_cell.angle_gamma   90.00
#
_symmetry.space_group_name_H-M   'P 1'
#
loop_
_entity.id
_entity.type
_entity.pdbx_description
1 polymer ?
#
loop_
_entity_poly.entity_id
_entity_poly.type
_entity_poly.pdbx_seq_one_letter_code
_entity_poly.pdbx_strand_id
1 'polypeptide(L)'
;MSSRNNKIISCLCGGVQLKTKGLLRHVSNCHCNQCMKTHGNYAAYTSSLEKDIKFIKKRTLKWFRSSKKAKRGFCKKCGANMFFKFLGSDNISIAAGMFKNPTKLKTKRNIFVKAKLDYYKLDNRLPKFKRY
;
A
#
# COMPACT_ATOMS: atom_id res chain seq x y z
N MET A 1 3.42 -3.88 -15.09
CA MET A 1 3.69 -2.61 -15.75
C MET A 1 3.54 -1.44 -14.80
N SER A 2 4.47 -0.50 -14.84
CA SER A 2 4.46 0.65 -13.94
C SER A 2 3.75 1.85 -14.57
N SER A 3 3.26 2.76 -13.75
CA SER A 3 2.64 3.99 -14.20
C SER A 3 3.14 5.15 -13.37
N ARG A 4 2.98 6.35 -13.91
CA ARG A 4 3.31 7.60 -13.20
C ARG A 4 2.04 8.28 -12.75
N ASN A 5 2.13 8.96 -11.63
CA ASN A 5 1.01 9.70 -11.08
C ASN A 5 1.52 11.01 -10.46
N ASN A 6 1.09 12.14 -11.02
CA ASN A 6 1.49 13.46 -10.54
C ASN A 6 0.53 14.05 -9.52
N LYS A 7 -0.52 13.31 -9.18
CA LYS A 7 -1.53 13.78 -8.25
C LYS A 7 -1.07 13.60 -6.81
N ILE A 8 -1.68 14.37 -5.92
CA ILE A 8 -1.42 14.25 -4.49
C ILE A 8 -2.01 12.94 -3.98
N ILE A 9 -1.18 12.19 -3.28
CA ILE A 9 -1.56 10.97 -2.58
C ILE A 9 -1.79 11.39 -1.13
N SER A 10 -2.95 11.08 -0.57
CA SER A 10 -3.36 11.66 0.71
C SER A 10 -4.13 10.69 1.56
N CYS A 11 -3.94 10.80 2.88
CA CYS A 11 -4.86 10.18 3.84
C CYS A 11 -6.19 10.94 3.85
N LEU A 12 -7.17 10.42 4.58
CA LEU A 12 -8.51 10.99 4.61
C LEU A 12 -8.51 12.45 5.10
N CYS A 13 -7.79 12.75 6.18
CA CYS A 13 -7.81 14.09 6.77
C CYS A 13 -6.82 15.07 6.12
N GLY A 14 -5.95 14.58 5.23
CA GLY A 14 -4.95 15.42 4.58
C GLY A 14 -3.71 15.72 5.41
N GLY A 15 -3.60 15.16 6.61
CA GLY A 15 -2.43 15.38 7.46
C GLY A 15 -1.16 14.71 6.95
N VAL A 16 -1.30 13.70 6.08
CA VAL A 16 -0.20 13.06 5.37
C VAL A 16 -0.47 13.17 3.88
N GLN A 17 0.39 13.88 3.17
CA GLN A 17 0.27 14.06 1.73
C GLN A 17 1.63 13.92 1.08
N LEU A 18 1.66 13.30 -0.09
CA LEU A 18 2.91 13.07 -0.83
C LEU A 18 2.65 13.05 -2.33
N LYS A 19 3.74 13.16 -3.07
CA LYS A 19 3.78 12.93 -4.51
C LYS A 19 4.87 11.93 -4.83
N THR A 20 4.72 11.20 -5.92
CA THR A 20 5.76 10.33 -6.44
C THR A 20 6.17 10.85 -7.81
N LYS A 21 7.48 10.85 -8.08
CA LYS A 21 8.01 11.27 -9.39
C LYS A 21 8.42 10.10 -10.27
N GLY A 22 8.55 8.91 -9.69
CA GLY A 22 8.99 7.72 -10.40
C GLY A 22 7.83 6.85 -10.87
N LEU A 23 8.21 5.68 -11.37
CA LEU A 23 7.24 4.68 -11.80
C LEU A 23 6.68 3.94 -10.60
N LEU A 24 5.40 3.58 -10.70
CA LEU A 24 4.70 2.81 -9.69
C LEU A 24 4.48 1.38 -10.18
N ARG A 25 4.67 0.41 -9.30
CA ARG A 25 4.35 -0.99 -9.59
C ARG A 25 2.84 -1.16 -9.72
N HIS A 26 2.41 -2.18 -10.44
CA HIS A 26 1.01 -2.60 -10.43
C HIS A 26 0.53 -2.87 -8.99
N VAL A 27 -0.78 -2.85 -8.78
CA VAL A 27 -1.35 -3.14 -7.46
C VAL A 27 -1.32 -4.65 -7.21
N SER A 28 -0.88 -5.02 -6.00
CA SER A 28 -0.98 -6.38 -5.48
C SER A 28 -1.94 -6.36 -4.30
N ASN A 29 -2.89 -7.31 -4.27
CA ASN A 29 -3.78 -7.49 -3.14
C ASN A 29 -3.17 -8.54 -2.20
N CYS A 30 -2.82 -8.12 -0.99
CA CYS A 30 -2.21 -8.98 0.01
C CYS A 30 -3.24 -9.47 1.02
N HIS A 31 -3.37 -10.79 1.13
CA HIS A 31 -4.37 -11.44 2.00
C HIS A 31 -3.78 -12.01 3.27
N CYS A 32 -2.56 -11.60 3.65
CA CYS A 32 -1.94 -12.11 4.87
C CYS A 32 -2.68 -11.61 6.12
N ASN A 33 -2.49 -12.34 7.23
CA ASN A 33 -3.16 -12.00 8.48
C ASN A 33 -2.89 -10.56 8.93
N GLN A 34 -1.64 -10.10 8.81
CA GLN A 34 -1.28 -8.74 9.22
C GLN A 34 -1.96 -7.68 8.36
N CYS A 35 -2.04 -7.90 7.05
CA CYS A 35 -2.75 -6.99 6.16
C CYS A 35 -4.24 -6.96 6.48
N MET A 36 -4.84 -8.13 6.69
CA MET A 36 -6.26 -8.22 7.06
C MET A 36 -6.55 -7.45 8.34
N LYS A 37 -5.71 -7.62 9.37
CA LYS A 37 -5.90 -6.95 10.66
C LYS A 37 -5.71 -5.45 10.60
N THR A 38 -4.74 -4.98 9.82
CA THR A 38 -4.43 -3.55 9.75
C THR A 38 -5.35 -2.78 8.81
N HIS A 39 -5.93 -3.45 7.83
CA HIS A 39 -6.80 -2.81 6.84
C HIS A 39 -8.28 -3.17 6.95
N GLY A 40 -8.60 -4.21 7.72
CA GLY A 40 -9.98 -4.67 7.84
C GLY A 40 -10.43 -5.55 6.69
N ASN A 41 -9.59 -5.78 5.71
CA ASN A 41 -9.75 -6.67 4.57
C ASN A 41 -8.37 -6.83 3.94
N TYR A 42 -8.28 -7.41 2.73
CA TYR A 42 -6.98 -7.47 2.09
C TYR A 42 -6.42 -6.06 1.84
N ALA A 43 -5.11 -5.96 1.72
CA ALA A 43 -4.45 -4.68 1.49
C ALA A 43 -4.06 -4.56 0.02
N ALA A 44 -4.52 -3.50 -0.64
CA ALA A 44 -4.17 -3.20 -2.02
C ALA A 44 -3.02 -2.20 -2.03
N TYR A 45 -1.83 -2.65 -2.46
CA TYR A 45 -0.63 -1.82 -2.46
C TYR A 45 -0.02 -1.69 -3.84
N THR A 46 0.39 -0.49 -4.17
CA THR A 46 1.42 -0.24 -5.19
C THR A 46 2.76 -0.07 -4.49
N SER A 47 3.82 0.15 -5.24
CA SER A 47 5.16 0.33 -4.68
C SER A 47 5.93 1.35 -5.50
N SER A 48 6.76 2.12 -4.81
CA SER A 48 7.64 3.13 -5.39
C SER A 48 9.03 2.98 -4.79
N LEU A 49 10.05 3.49 -5.47
CA LEU A 49 11.33 3.73 -4.81
C LEU A 49 11.11 4.82 -3.76
N GLU A 50 11.65 4.64 -2.58
CA GLU A 50 11.49 5.62 -1.49
C GLU A 50 12.07 6.98 -1.89
N LYS A 51 13.18 7.00 -2.63
CA LYS A 51 13.80 8.25 -3.10
C LYS A 51 12.90 9.05 -4.06
N ASP A 52 11.91 8.41 -4.66
CA ASP A 52 10.99 9.07 -5.60
C ASP A 52 9.80 9.70 -4.91
N ILE A 53 9.66 9.51 -3.61
CA ILE A 53 8.57 10.08 -2.83
C ILE A 53 8.99 11.43 -2.29
N LYS A 54 8.09 12.40 -2.45
CA LYS A 54 8.24 13.72 -1.84
C LYS A 54 7.03 13.98 -0.94
N PHE A 55 7.27 14.07 0.36
CA PHE A 55 6.22 14.45 1.30
C PHE A 55 5.90 15.93 1.18
N ILE A 56 4.62 16.25 1.07
CA ILE A 56 4.10 17.62 1.13
C ILE A 56 3.75 17.94 2.58
N LYS A 57 3.10 16.99 3.26
CA LYS A 57 2.78 17.04 4.67
C LYS A 57 3.00 15.67 5.28
N LYS A 58 3.58 15.62 6.48
CA LYS A 58 3.75 14.36 7.22
C LYS A 58 3.60 14.52 8.72
N ARG A 59 2.93 15.59 9.16
CA ARG A 59 2.78 15.91 10.59
C ARG A 59 2.12 14.80 11.37
N THR A 60 1.16 14.13 10.76
CA THR A 60 0.37 13.12 11.44
C THR A 60 0.80 11.70 11.09
N LEU A 61 1.89 11.54 10.34
CA LEU A 61 2.44 10.24 10.02
C LEU A 61 3.09 9.62 11.25
N LYS A 62 2.68 8.39 11.55
CA LYS A 62 3.29 7.60 12.61
C LYS A 62 3.63 6.22 12.06
N TRP A 63 4.72 5.66 12.56
CA TRP A 63 5.19 4.34 12.16
C TRP A 63 5.00 3.33 13.28
N PHE A 64 4.49 2.16 12.91
CA PHE A 64 4.35 1.02 13.80
C PHE A 64 5.29 -0.09 13.34
N ARG A 65 6.16 -0.53 14.23
CA ARG A 65 7.06 -1.66 13.95
C ARG A 65 6.21 -2.93 13.94
N SER A 66 5.83 -3.41 12.76
CA SER A 66 4.88 -4.51 12.61
C SER A 66 5.53 -5.87 12.71
N SER A 67 6.85 -5.95 12.53
CA SER A 67 7.64 -7.17 12.68
C SER A 67 9.10 -6.79 12.88
N LYS A 68 9.97 -7.79 13.04
CA LYS A 68 11.42 -7.54 13.14
C LYS A 68 11.97 -6.90 11.87
N LYS A 69 11.34 -7.13 10.73
CA LYS A 69 11.87 -6.74 9.42
C LYS A 69 11.08 -5.63 8.75
N ALA A 70 9.95 -5.20 9.31
CA ALA A 70 9.06 -4.27 8.63
C ALA A 70 8.37 -3.30 9.55
N LYS A 71 7.92 -2.20 8.97
CA LYS A 71 7.11 -1.20 9.66
C LYS A 71 5.96 -0.75 8.76
N ARG A 72 4.89 -0.24 9.38
CA ARG A 72 3.73 0.29 8.70
C ARG A 72 3.53 1.75 9.07
N GLY A 73 3.24 2.58 8.07
CA GLY A 73 2.99 4.00 8.28
C GLY A 73 1.51 4.30 8.20
N PHE A 74 1.02 5.08 9.13
CA PHE A 74 -0.40 5.44 9.20
C PHE A 74 -0.56 6.86 9.69
N CYS A 75 -1.71 7.45 9.38
CA CYS A 75 -2.07 8.76 9.91
C CYS A 75 -2.62 8.60 11.32
N LYS A 76 -1.97 9.18 12.31
CA LYS A 76 -2.42 9.08 13.71
C LYS A 76 -3.72 9.86 13.97
N LYS A 77 -4.09 10.78 13.07
CA LYS A 77 -5.29 11.58 13.21
C LYS A 77 -6.53 10.91 12.63
N CYS A 78 -6.44 10.41 11.39
CA CYS A 78 -7.61 9.77 10.75
C CYS A 78 -7.53 8.24 10.70
N GLY A 79 -6.40 7.66 11.09
CA GLY A 79 -6.23 6.20 11.15
C GLY A 79 -5.96 5.53 9.82
N ALA A 80 -5.80 6.28 8.73
CA ALA A 80 -5.55 5.68 7.42
C ALA A 80 -4.22 4.94 7.40
N ASN A 81 -4.24 3.64 7.02
CA ASN A 81 -3.04 2.88 6.78
C ASN A 81 -2.52 3.19 5.39
N MET A 82 -1.30 3.72 5.31
CA MET A 82 -0.77 4.28 4.07
C MET A 82 0.41 3.53 3.51
N PHE A 83 1.31 3.05 4.39
CA PHE A 83 2.60 2.54 3.94
C PHE A 83 2.95 1.21 4.58
N PHE A 84 3.69 0.41 3.81
CA PHE A 84 4.39 -0.75 4.30
C PHE A 84 5.82 -0.70 3.80
N LYS A 85 6.79 -0.94 4.68
CA LYS A 85 8.20 -0.87 4.31
C LYS A 85 9.00 -1.96 4.99
N PHE A 86 9.75 -2.73 4.20
CA PHE A 86 10.80 -3.58 4.75
C PHE A 86 11.99 -2.72 5.14
N LEU A 87 12.51 -2.94 6.33
CA LEU A 87 13.69 -2.21 6.80
C LEU A 87 14.88 -2.56 5.91
N GLY A 88 15.59 -1.53 5.47
CA GLY A 88 16.73 -1.70 4.56
C GLY A 88 16.37 -1.81 3.09
N SER A 89 15.09 -1.85 2.74
CA SER A 89 14.65 -1.87 1.33
C SER A 89 14.66 -0.47 0.73
N ASP A 90 14.97 -0.38 -0.56
CA ASP A 90 14.87 0.87 -1.30
C ASP A 90 13.44 1.21 -1.71
N ASN A 91 12.52 0.28 -1.54
CA ASN A 91 11.12 0.43 -1.94
C ASN A 91 10.22 0.70 -0.74
N ILE A 92 9.12 1.39 -1.02
CA ILE A 92 8.05 1.60 -0.06
C ILE A 92 6.72 1.28 -0.73
N SER A 93 5.88 0.50 -0.06
CA SER A 93 4.54 0.19 -0.55
C SER A 93 3.58 1.28 -0.10
N ILE A 94 2.70 1.70 -0.99
CA ILE A 94 1.70 2.73 -0.75
C ILE A 94 0.33 2.12 -0.98
N ALA A 95 -0.57 2.29 -0.01
CA ALA A 95 -1.93 1.79 -0.14
C ALA A 95 -2.62 2.49 -1.33
N ALA A 96 -3.16 1.70 -2.24
CA ALA A 96 -3.72 2.22 -3.48
C ALA A 96 -4.93 3.13 -3.28
N GLY A 97 -5.67 2.92 -2.19
CA GLY A 97 -6.82 3.76 -1.88
C GLY A 97 -6.50 5.21 -1.53
N MET A 98 -5.22 5.52 -1.32
CA MET A 98 -4.78 6.89 -1.04
C MET A 98 -4.70 7.75 -2.31
N PHE A 99 -4.77 7.13 -3.47
CA PHE A 99 -4.67 7.79 -4.77
C PHE A 99 -6.03 8.32 -5.21
N LYS A 100 -6.02 9.36 -6.05
CA LYS A 100 -7.22 9.91 -6.68
C LYS A 100 -7.41 9.37 -8.09
N ASN A 101 -8.65 9.27 -8.54
CA ASN A 101 -8.95 8.92 -9.92
C ASN A 101 -8.56 10.06 -10.88
N PRO A 102 -8.10 9.75 -12.08
CA PRO A 102 -7.71 8.42 -12.54
C PRO A 102 -6.38 8.01 -11.91
N THR A 103 -6.36 6.83 -11.28
CA THR A 103 -5.14 6.35 -10.61
C THR A 103 -4.07 5.89 -11.59
N LYS A 104 -4.49 5.42 -12.75
CA LYS A 104 -3.65 4.75 -13.75
C LYS A 104 -2.96 3.50 -13.22
N LEU A 105 -3.46 2.99 -12.09
CA LEU A 105 -2.99 1.75 -11.49
C LEU A 105 -3.87 0.60 -11.95
N LYS A 106 -3.31 -0.60 -11.99
CA LYS A 106 -4.05 -1.83 -12.30
C LYS A 106 -3.69 -2.90 -11.30
N THR A 107 -4.69 -3.62 -10.80
CA THR A 107 -4.48 -4.78 -9.97
C THR A 107 -4.05 -5.93 -10.85
N LYS A 108 -2.90 -6.55 -10.55
CA LYS A 108 -2.33 -7.58 -11.38
C LYS A 108 -2.19 -8.94 -10.69
N ARG A 109 -2.30 -9.00 -9.36
CA ARG A 109 -2.11 -10.26 -8.65
C ARG A 109 -2.69 -10.25 -7.25
N ASN A 110 -2.90 -11.45 -6.73
CA ASN A 110 -3.22 -11.70 -5.33
C ASN A 110 -2.06 -12.45 -4.69
N ILE A 111 -1.59 -11.98 -3.55
CA ILE A 111 -0.48 -12.62 -2.80
C ILE A 111 -0.95 -13.03 -1.42
N PHE A 112 -0.23 -13.99 -0.82
CA PHE A 112 -0.57 -14.56 0.49
C PHE A 112 -1.99 -15.13 0.54
N VAL A 113 -2.43 -15.74 -0.57
CA VAL A 113 -3.80 -16.27 -0.66
C VAL A 113 -4.04 -17.46 0.28
N LYS A 114 -2.97 -18.13 0.71
CA LYS A 114 -3.06 -19.22 1.69
C LYS A 114 -3.65 -18.74 3.01
N ALA A 115 -3.42 -17.50 3.39
CA ALA A 115 -3.91 -16.92 4.65
C ALA A 115 -5.25 -16.20 4.50
N LYS A 116 -5.84 -16.23 3.31
CA LYS A 116 -7.11 -15.55 3.03
C LYS A 116 -8.21 -16.02 3.97
N LEU A 117 -9.03 -15.08 4.42
CA LEU A 117 -10.25 -15.40 5.17
C LEU A 117 -11.33 -15.95 4.23
N ASP A 118 -12.34 -16.58 4.79
CA ASP A 118 -13.30 -17.37 4.02
C ASP A 118 -14.52 -16.61 3.48
N TYR A 119 -14.67 -15.34 3.87
CA TYR A 119 -15.91 -14.62 3.57
C TYR A 119 -15.93 -13.97 2.18
N TYR A 120 -14.86 -14.08 1.40
CA TYR A 120 -14.81 -13.50 0.06
C TYR A 120 -14.07 -14.39 -0.93
N LYS A 121 -14.36 -14.17 -2.21
CA LYS A 121 -13.75 -14.93 -3.31
C LYS A 121 -12.74 -14.08 -4.04
N LEU A 122 -11.70 -14.73 -4.59
CA LEU A 122 -10.70 -14.07 -5.41
C LEU A 122 -11.16 -14.01 -6.87
N ASP A 123 -10.68 -12.98 -7.59
CA ASP A 123 -10.86 -12.89 -9.02
C ASP A 123 -10.04 -13.98 -9.72
N ASN A 124 -10.73 -14.90 -10.40
CA ASN A 124 -10.07 -16.03 -11.08
C ASN A 124 -9.21 -15.60 -12.27
N ARG A 125 -9.37 -14.39 -12.74
CA ARG A 125 -8.61 -13.87 -13.89
C ARG A 125 -7.21 -13.40 -13.51
N LEU A 126 -6.93 -13.24 -12.20
CA LEU A 126 -5.65 -12.74 -11.71
C LEU A 126 -4.79 -13.89 -11.18
N PRO A 127 -3.48 -13.80 -11.37
CA PRO A 127 -2.56 -14.76 -10.74
C PRO A 127 -2.72 -14.76 -9.23
N LYS A 128 -2.56 -15.93 -8.63
CA LYS A 128 -2.68 -16.15 -7.19
C LYS A 128 -1.40 -16.81 -6.69
N PHE A 129 -0.83 -16.26 -5.64
CA PHE A 129 0.39 -16.80 -5.03
C PHE A 129 0.13 -17.10 -3.57
N LYS A 130 0.60 -18.28 -3.12
CA LYS A 130 0.41 -18.68 -1.71
C LYS A 130 1.08 -17.69 -0.76
N ARG A 131 2.21 -17.12 -1.19
CA ARG A 131 2.94 -16.06 -0.48
C ARG A 131 3.16 -14.90 -1.46
N TYR A 132 4.37 -14.62 -1.81
CA TYR A 132 4.68 -13.56 -2.78
C TYR A 132 4.47 -13.98 -4.22
#